data_495822eb35f504cd46566b932e229a51
#
_entry.id   495822eb35f504cd46566b932e229a51
#
_cell.length_a   1.000
_cell.length_b   1.000
_cell.length_c   1.000
_cell.angle_alpha   90.00
_cell.angle_beta   90.00
_cell.angle_gamma   90.00
#
_symmetry.space_group_name_H-M   'P 1'
#
loop_
_entity.id
_entity.type
_entity.pdbx_description
1 polymer ?
#
loop_
_entity_poly.entity_id
_entity_poly.type
_entity_poly.pdbx_seq_one_letter_code
_entity_poly.pdbx_strand_id
1 'polypeptide(L)'
;MPSQHIWTEKHRDGRKREVRVTKFGGVWRFQSKIAGEAGWAYHDIPPLEDLLTLKQIVERKYRRRRASAEDVASIEELISERNADE
;
A
#
# COMPACT_ATOMS: atom_id res chain seq x y z
N MET A 1 8.88 10.48 -11.71
CA MET A 1 9.20 9.08 -11.41
C MET A 1 8.09 8.42 -10.61
N PRO A 2 7.77 7.15 -10.85
CA PRO A 2 6.81 6.47 -9.99
C PRO A 2 7.37 6.27 -8.59
N SER A 3 6.52 6.43 -7.60
CA SER A 3 6.86 6.16 -6.21
C SER A 3 6.59 4.69 -5.92
N GLN A 4 7.49 4.04 -5.20
CA GLN A 4 7.33 2.64 -4.84
C GLN A 4 7.54 2.45 -3.34
N HIS A 5 6.65 1.66 -2.74
CA HIS A 5 6.70 1.34 -1.31
C HIS A 5 6.57 -0.18 -1.17
N ILE A 6 7.50 -0.77 -0.43
CA ILE A 6 7.55 -2.21 -0.26
C ILE A 6 7.65 -2.51 1.23
N TRP A 7 6.84 -3.47 1.70
CA TRP A 7 6.98 -3.97 3.07
C TRP A 7 6.65 -5.44 3.11
N THR A 8 7.02 -6.06 4.22
CA THR A 8 6.70 -7.46 4.49
C THR A 8 5.97 -7.56 5.82
N GLU A 9 5.06 -8.52 5.89
CA GLU A 9 4.32 -8.80 7.10
C GLU A 9 4.08 -10.31 7.21
N LYS A 10 3.59 -10.74 8.36
CA LYS A 10 3.29 -12.14 8.59
C LYS A 10 1.85 -12.42 8.17
N HIS A 11 1.67 -13.42 7.30
CA HIS A 11 0.36 -13.89 6.91
C HIS A 11 -0.27 -14.71 8.04
N ARG A 12 -1.58 -14.93 7.99
CA ARG A 12 -2.32 -15.68 9.02
C ARG A 12 -1.74 -17.06 9.31
N ASP A 13 -1.19 -17.72 8.30
CA ASP A 13 -0.60 -19.05 8.42
C ASP A 13 0.86 -19.03 8.83
N GLY A 14 1.40 -17.86 9.15
CA GLY A 14 2.79 -17.70 9.58
C GLY A 14 3.76 -17.47 8.45
N ARG A 15 3.35 -17.58 7.20
CA ARG A 15 4.22 -17.32 6.05
C ARG A 15 4.43 -15.82 5.87
N LYS A 16 5.56 -15.45 5.26
CA LYS A 16 5.88 -14.07 4.95
C LYS A 16 5.02 -13.59 3.78
N ARG A 17 4.44 -12.42 3.92
CA ARG A 17 3.70 -11.76 2.85
C ARG A 17 4.42 -10.48 2.46
N GLU A 18 4.78 -10.36 1.20
CA GLU A 18 5.39 -9.12 0.68
C GLU A 18 4.32 -8.31 -0.03
N VAL A 19 4.26 -7.02 0.27
CA VAL A 19 3.35 -6.08 -0.38
C VAL A 19 4.16 -5.04 -1.11
N ARG A 20 3.79 -4.80 -2.36
CA ARG A 20 4.44 -3.80 -3.20
C ARG A 20 3.38 -2.84 -3.72
N VAL A 21 3.58 -1.56 -3.47
CA VAL A 21 2.67 -0.51 -3.91
C VAL A 21 3.44 0.45 -4.79
N THR A 22 2.87 0.76 -5.95
CA THR A 22 3.47 1.70 -6.90
C THR A 22 2.45 2.78 -7.22
N LYS A 23 2.87 4.04 -7.17
CA LYS A 23 2.06 5.17 -7.64
C LYS A 23 2.61 5.65 -8.97
N PHE A 24 1.77 5.63 -10.00
CA PHE A 24 2.14 6.09 -11.32
C PHE A 24 0.96 6.83 -11.93
N GLY A 25 1.20 8.06 -12.41
CA GLY A 25 0.13 8.85 -13.01
C GLY A 25 -1.03 9.14 -12.07
N GLY A 26 -0.77 9.26 -10.78
CA GLY A 26 -1.81 9.51 -9.78
C GLY A 26 -2.59 8.27 -9.35
N VAL A 27 -2.24 7.10 -9.86
CA VAL A 27 -2.93 5.84 -9.56
C VAL A 27 -2.06 4.97 -8.66
N TRP A 28 -2.64 4.49 -7.57
CA TRP A 28 -1.99 3.55 -6.66
C TRP A 28 -2.29 2.12 -7.11
N ARG A 29 -1.24 1.31 -7.27
CA ARG A 29 -1.37 -0.10 -7.65
C ARG A 29 -0.79 -0.97 -6.55
N PHE A 30 -1.60 -1.90 -6.05
CA PHE A 30 -1.22 -2.82 -4.98
C PHE A 30 -1.03 -4.22 -5.53
N GLN A 31 0.06 -4.87 -5.12
CA GLN A 31 0.27 -6.28 -5.40
C GLN A 31 0.91 -6.94 -4.18
N SER A 32 0.66 -8.22 -4.01
CA SER A 32 1.21 -8.97 -2.89
C SER A 32 1.57 -10.38 -3.30
N LYS A 33 2.50 -10.96 -2.56
CA LYS A 33 2.95 -12.32 -2.77
C LYS A 33 3.21 -12.97 -1.43
N ILE A 34 2.71 -14.19 -1.26
CA ILE A 34 2.94 -14.99 -0.06
C ILE A 34 4.09 -15.95 -0.35
N ALA A 35 5.01 -16.11 0.61
CA ALA A 35 6.16 -16.99 0.45
C ALA A 35 5.71 -18.42 0.11
N GLY A 36 6.33 -19.00 -0.92
CA GLY A 36 5.97 -20.33 -1.42
C GLY A 36 4.95 -20.33 -2.54
N GLU A 37 4.29 -19.23 -2.79
CA GLU A 37 3.36 -19.12 -3.91
C GLU A 37 4.08 -18.62 -5.17
N ALA A 38 3.55 -19.02 -6.33
CA ALA A 38 4.25 -18.86 -7.59
C ALA A 38 4.09 -17.49 -8.25
N GLY A 39 3.23 -16.65 -7.81
CA GLY A 39 2.98 -15.38 -8.48
C GLY A 39 2.50 -14.26 -7.59
N TRP A 40 2.42 -13.07 -8.17
CA TRP A 40 1.91 -11.88 -7.51
C TRP A 40 0.41 -11.78 -7.71
N ALA A 41 -0.31 -11.45 -6.64
CA ALA A 41 -1.72 -11.13 -6.72
C ALA A 41 -1.86 -9.61 -6.84
N TYR A 42 -2.69 -9.17 -7.79
CA TYR A 42 -2.97 -7.74 -7.98
C TYR A 42 -4.31 -7.41 -7.31
N HIS A 43 -4.35 -6.31 -6.59
CA HIS A 43 -5.54 -5.93 -5.83
C HIS A 43 -6.17 -4.67 -6.42
N ASP A 44 -7.31 -4.83 -7.10
CA ASP A 44 -8.10 -3.68 -7.57
C ASP A 44 -8.72 -2.95 -6.38
N ILE A 45 -9.11 -3.71 -5.37
CA ILE A 45 -9.65 -3.18 -4.12
C ILE A 45 -8.76 -3.68 -2.98
N PRO A 46 -7.71 -2.91 -2.62
CA PRO A 46 -6.79 -3.36 -1.58
C PRO A 46 -7.47 -3.49 -0.22
N PRO A 47 -7.05 -4.45 0.61
CA PRO A 47 -7.56 -4.53 1.97
C PRO A 47 -7.31 -3.23 2.74
N LEU A 48 -8.25 -2.87 3.62
CA LEU A 48 -8.10 -1.66 4.42
C LEU A 48 -6.81 -1.66 5.22
N GLU A 49 -6.41 -2.83 5.73
CA GLU A 49 -5.15 -2.97 6.48
C GLU A 49 -3.94 -2.55 5.65
N ASP A 50 -3.92 -2.87 4.36
CA ASP A 50 -2.83 -2.48 3.48
C ASP A 50 -2.82 -0.97 3.25
N LEU A 51 -3.99 -0.36 3.13
CA LEU A 51 -4.11 1.09 3.00
C LEU A 51 -3.59 1.81 4.24
N LEU A 52 -3.93 1.28 5.42
CA LEU A 52 -3.47 1.88 6.69
C LEU A 52 -1.96 1.74 6.85
N THR A 53 -1.40 0.60 6.47
CA THR A 53 0.05 0.38 6.51
C THR A 53 0.76 1.33 5.56
N LEU A 54 0.25 1.46 4.34
CA LEU A 54 0.80 2.37 3.35
C LEU A 54 0.78 3.82 3.86
N LYS A 55 -0.31 4.23 4.49
CA LYS A 55 -0.42 5.57 5.07
C LYS A 55 0.69 5.82 6.07
N GLN A 56 0.95 4.88 6.97
CA GLN A 56 2.01 5.01 7.97
C GLN A 56 3.39 5.17 7.31
N ILE A 57 3.65 4.37 6.29
CA ILE A 57 4.94 4.40 5.57
C ILE A 57 5.12 5.74 4.86
N VAL A 58 4.10 6.21 4.15
CA VAL A 58 4.18 7.45 3.39
C VAL A 58 4.28 8.65 4.32
N GLU A 59 3.57 8.64 5.44
CA GLU A 59 3.68 9.71 6.43
C GLU A 59 5.10 9.81 6.99
N ARG A 60 5.74 8.67 7.27
CA ARG A 60 7.12 8.67 7.74
C ARG A 60 8.07 9.22 6.67
N LYS A 61 7.86 8.84 5.41
CA LYS A 61 8.65 9.36 4.29
C LYS A 61 8.41 10.86 4.10
N TYR A 62 7.19 11.31 4.29
CA TYR A 62 6.85 12.73 4.21
C TYR A 62 7.62 13.53 5.26
N ARG A 63 7.67 13.05 6.49
CA ARG A 63 8.44 13.71 7.56
C ARG A 63 9.93 13.81 7.22
N ARG A 64 10.44 12.86 6.45
CA ARG A 64 11.84 12.85 6.00
C ARG A 64 12.02 13.51 4.63
N ARG A 65 10.99 14.16 4.13
CA ARG A 65 10.97 14.83 2.82
C ARG A 65 11.21 13.88 1.66
N ARG A 66 10.78 12.61 1.80
CA ARG A 66 10.88 11.59 0.75
C ARG A 66 9.54 11.23 0.11
N ALA A 67 8.49 11.90 0.53
CA ALA A 67 7.16 11.78 -0.06
C ALA A 67 6.49 13.14 0.00
N SER A 68 5.52 13.38 -0.87
CA SER A 68 4.82 14.66 -0.94
C SER A 68 3.57 14.67 -0.05
N ALA A 69 3.12 15.87 0.33
CA ALA A 69 1.85 16.03 1.02
C ALA A 69 0.69 15.53 0.16
N GLU A 70 0.81 15.64 -1.15
CA GLU A 70 -0.19 15.13 -2.10
C GLU A 70 -0.32 13.62 -2.01
N ASP A 71 0.79 12.91 -1.83
CA ASP A 71 0.76 11.46 -1.66
C ASP A 71 0.00 11.07 -0.39
N VAL A 72 0.27 11.77 0.72
CA VAL A 72 -0.44 11.53 1.99
C VAL A 72 -1.93 11.78 1.81
N ALA A 73 -2.31 12.90 1.23
CA ALA A 73 -3.71 13.26 1.01
C ALA A 73 -4.42 12.25 0.11
N SER A 74 -3.74 11.77 -0.93
CA SER A 74 -4.28 10.78 -1.85
C SER A 74 -4.61 9.47 -1.15
N ILE A 75 -3.74 9.02 -0.25
CA ILE A 75 -3.98 7.79 0.52
C ILE A 75 -5.12 7.98 1.51
N GLU A 76 -5.18 9.12 2.17
CA GLU A 76 -6.27 9.43 3.10
C GLU A 76 -7.61 9.42 2.40
N GLU A 77 -7.65 9.92 1.16
CA GLU A 77 -8.86 9.90 0.34
C GLU A 77 -9.29 8.46 0.03
N LEU A 78 -8.35 7.59 -0.34
CA LEU A 78 -8.66 6.17 -0.58
C LEU A 78 -9.23 5.49 0.66
N ILE A 79 -8.67 5.77 1.83
CA ILE A 79 -9.17 5.22 3.09
C ILE A 79 -10.56 5.72 3.39
N SER A 80 -10.79 7.02 3.18
CA SER A 80 -12.10 7.63 3.40
C SER A 80 -13.16 7.02 2.49
N GLU A 81 -12.86 6.84 1.22
CA GLU A 81 -13.76 6.19 0.26
C GLU A 81 -14.07 4.76 0.66
N ARG A 82 -13.06 4.03 1.14
CA ARG A 82 -13.23 2.66 1.58
C ARG A 82 -14.16 2.56 2.79
N ASN A 83 -13.99 3.47 3.75
CA ASN A 83 -14.85 3.52 4.94
C ASN A 83 -16.28 3.91 4.60
N ALA A 84 -16.47 4.77 3.60
CA ALA A 84 -17.80 5.20 3.17
C ALA A 84 -18.58 4.05 2.51
N ASP A 85 -17.89 3.09 1.90
CA ASP A 85 -18.52 1.94 1.24
C ASP A 85 -18.91 0.83 2.22
N GLU A 86 -18.47 0.93 3.44
CA GLU A 86 -18.87 0.02 4.51
C GLU A 86 -20.06 0.60 5.28
#